data_e2d11c7bbd53ceeeebba28c83249b36a
#
_entry.id   e2d11c7bbd53ceeeebba28c83249b36a
#
_cell.length_a   1.000
_cell.length_b   1.000
_cell.length_c   1.000
_cell.angle_alpha   90.00
_cell.angle_beta   90.00
_cell.angle_gamma   90.00
#
_symmetry.space_group_name_H-M   'P 1'
#
loop_
_entity.id
_entity.type
_entity.pdbx_description
1 polymer ?
#
loop_
_entity_poly.entity_id
_entity_poly.type
_entity_poly.pdbx_seq_one_letter_code
_entity_poly.pdbx_strand_id
1 'polypeptide(L)'
;FGIEDAYAGALRYVSNPDLISRTHFARFLVEKGYAASTSDVFERYLGEGKPGYVPHRWATLENAVAWIQAAGGVAVIAHPGRYKFTPLEFDTLFGQFLDLGGKAIEVVTGSHAPDQFREYAEVARRFGFEASRGSDFHAPGEGRTELGMLPPLPSDLTPVWQRWL
;
A
#
# COMPACT_ATOMS: atom_id res chain seq x y z
N PHE A 1 -20.41 -6.29 -19.08
CA PHE A 1 -19.34 -5.88 -19.99
C PHE A 1 -19.01 -6.95 -21.03
N GLY A 2 -19.66 -8.14 -20.97
CA GLY A 2 -19.38 -9.20 -21.93
C GLY A 2 -17.95 -9.77 -21.88
N ILE A 3 -17.28 -9.64 -20.72
CA ILE A 3 -15.94 -10.19 -20.50
C ILE A 3 -16.11 -11.62 -20.02
N GLU A 4 -15.86 -12.56 -20.92
CA GLU A 4 -15.92 -13.99 -20.63
C GLU A 4 -14.61 -14.49 -20.00
N ASP A 5 -14.68 -15.57 -19.23
CA ASP A 5 -13.54 -16.27 -18.63
C ASP A 5 -12.61 -15.40 -17.74
N ALA A 6 -13.11 -14.29 -17.18
CA ALA A 6 -12.28 -13.38 -16.43
C ALA A 6 -11.60 -14.03 -15.21
N TYR A 7 -12.30 -14.92 -14.50
CA TYR A 7 -11.72 -15.64 -13.36
C TYR A 7 -10.63 -16.62 -13.79
N ALA A 8 -10.92 -17.49 -14.77
CA ALA A 8 -9.95 -18.43 -15.31
C ALA A 8 -8.73 -17.70 -15.91
N GLY A 9 -8.98 -16.58 -16.58
CA GLY A 9 -7.93 -15.72 -17.11
C GLY A 9 -7.04 -15.10 -16.04
N ALA A 10 -7.63 -14.60 -14.95
CA ALA A 10 -6.90 -14.01 -13.84
C ALA A 10 -6.05 -15.06 -13.07
N LEU A 11 -6.53 -16.29 -12.96
CA LEU A 11 -5.79 -17.39 -12.33
C LEU A 11 -4.43 -17.68 -12.99
N ARG A 12 -4.24 -17.34 -14.26
CA ARG A 12 -2.95 -17.54 -14.95
C ARG A 12 -1.83 -16.64 -14.43
N TYR A 13 -2.18 -15.59 -13.69
CA TYR A 13 -1.25 -14.59 -13.12
C TYR A 13 -0.96 -14.81 -11.65
N VAL A 14 -1.51 -15.85 -11.03
CA VAL A 14 -1.31 -16.12 -9.60
C VAL A 14 -0.76 -17.53 -9.41
N SER A 15 0.25 -17.67 -8.57
CA SER A 15 0.84 -18.97 -8.24
C SER A 15 0.02 -19.75 -7.21
N ASN A 16 -0.62 -19.06 -6.26
CA ASN A 16 -1.54 -19.63 -5.29
C ASN A 16 -2.97 -19.09 -5.55
N PRO A 17 -3.91 -19.94 -6.05
CA PRO A 17 -5.28 -19.51 -6.35
C PRO A 17 -6.01 -18.80 -5.20
N ASP A 18 -5.70 -19.14 -3.94
CA ASP A 18 -6.31 -18.52 -2.76
C ASP A 18 -5.89 -17.05 -2.59
N LEU A 19 -4.83 -16.62 -3.27
CA LEU A 19 -4.32 -15.26 -3.25
C LEU A 19 -4.73 -14.42 -4.47
N ILE A 20 -5.74 -14.86 -5.23
CA ILE A 20 -6.25 -14.10 -6.37
C ILE A 20 -6.73 -12.71 -5.90
N SER A 21 -6.36 -11.68 -6.65
CA SER A 21 -6.65 -10.29 -6.32
C SER A 21 -7.06 -9.50 -7.56
N ARG A 22 -7.55 -8.28 -7.36
CA ARG A 22 -7.92 -7.38 -8.45
C ARG A 22 -6.78 -7.14 -9.46
N THR A 23 -5.53 -7.15 -9.00
CA THR A 23 -4.37 -6.97 -9.89
C THR A 23 -4.26 -8.08 -10.94
N HIS A 24 -4.58 -9.34 -10.58
CA HIS A 24 -4.57 -10.46 -11.52
C HIS A 24 -5.67 -10.31 -12.59
N PHE A 25 -6.86 -9.85 -12.19
CA PHE A 25 -7.91 -9.49 -13.15
C PHE A 25 -7.49 -8.32 -14.04
N ALA A 26 -6.82 -7.31 -13.48
CA ALA A 26 -6.34 -6.17 -14.26
C ALA A 26 -5.35 -6.62 -15.34
N ARG A 27 -4.39 -7.49 -15.02
CA ARG A 27 -3.44 -8.06 -15.99
C ARG A 27 -4.14 -8.82 -17.10
N PHE A 28 -5.13 -9.63 -16.76
CA PHE A 28 -5.94 -10.34 -17.75
C PHE A 28 -6.68 -9.37 -18.70
N LEU A 29 -7.28 -8.32 -18.16
CA LEU A 29 -8.01 -7.33 -18.96
C LEU A 29 -7.08 -6.54 -19.90
N VAL A 30 -5.86 -6.26 -19.48
CA VAL A 30 -4.82 -5.64 -20.34
C VAL A 30 -4.41 -6.61 -21.44
N GLU A 31 -4.10 -7.88 -21.11
CA GLU A 31 -3.76 -8.91 -22.10
C GLU A 31 -4.85 -9.06 -23.17
N LYS A 32 -6.11 -8.97 -22.76
CA LYS A 32 -7.27 -9.08 -23.69
C LYS A 32 -7.58 -7.78 -24.43
N GLY A 33 -6.82 -6.70 -24.21
CA GLY A 33 -7.00 -5.43 -24.90
C GLY A 33 -8.20 -4.59 -24.43
N TYR A 34 -8.80 -4.91 -23.29
CA TYR A 34 -9.89 -4.11 -22.71
C TYR A 34 -9.40 -2.76 -22.16
N ALA A 35 -8.11 -2.67 -21.85
CA ALA A 35 -7.47 -1.47 -21.33
C ALA A 35 -5.98 -1.42 -21.73
N ALA A 36 -5.40 -0.22 -21.74
CA ALA A 36 -4.00 -0.01 -22.14
C ALA A 36 -3.00 -0.39 -21.02
N SER A 37 -3.41 -0.32 -19.76
CA SER A 37 -2.57 -0.61 -18.59
C SER A 37 -3.42 -1.10 -17.42
N THR A 38 -2.76 -1.68 -16.40
CA THR A 38 -3.42 -2.06 -15.16
C THR A 38 -4.03 -0.83 -14.46
N SER A 39 -3.39 0.32 -14.51
CA SER A 39 -3.92 1.59 -13.98
C SER A 39 -5.23 1.97 -14.67
N ASP A 40 -5.28 1.90 -16.01
CA ASP A 40 -6.50 2.15 -16.80
C ASP A 40 -7.64 1.18 -16.43
N VAL A 41 -7.30 -0.10 -16.14
CA VAL A 41 -8.29 -1.06 -15.66
C VAL A 41 -8.88 -0.64 -14.30
N PHE A 42 -8.06 -0.23 -13.35
CA PHE A 42 -8.56 0.23 -12.06
C PHE A 42 -9.41 1.50 -12.20
N GLU A 43 -9.01 2.41 -13.03
CA GLU A 43 -9.75 3.65 -13.27
C GLU A 43 -11.13 3.40 -13.91
N ARG A 44 -11.24 2.43 -14.81
CA ARG A 44 -12.46 2.17 -15.58
C ARG A 44 -13.35 1.07 -15.02
N TYR A 45 -12.75 0.03 -14.42
CA TYR A 45 -13.47 -1.21 -14.09
C TYR A 45 -13.39 -1.63 -12.63
N LEU A 46 -12.22 -1.62 -11.99
CA LEU A 46 -11.97 -2.31 -10.72
C LEU A 46 -11.73 -1.39 -9.51
N GLY A 47 -11.57 -0.10 -9.73
CA GLY A 47 -11.42 0.88 -8.65
C GLY A 47 -12.70 1.09 -7.84
N GLU A 48 -12.60 1.78 -6.72
CA GLU A 48 -13.74 2.09 -5.89
C GLU A 48 -14.83 2.84 -6.67
N GLY A 49 -16.08 2.42 -6.50
CA GLY A 49 -17.23 2.97 -7.22
C GLY A 49 -17.32 2.57 -8.70
N LYS A 50 -16.42 1.71 -9.20
CA LYS A 50 -16.46 1.22 -10.57
C LYS A 50 -17.28 -0.08 -10.69
N PRO A 51 -17.76 -0.43 -11.91
CA PRO A 51 -18.72 -1.52 -12.09
C PRO A 51 -18.23 -2.90 -11.64
N GLY A 52 -16.94 -3.16 -11.72
CA GLY A 52 -16.32 -4.42 -11.27
C GLY A 52 -15.79 -4.36 -9.84
N TYR A 53 -16.05 -3.26 -9.10
CA TYR A 53 -15.66 -3.17 -7.71
C TYR A 53 -16.59 -3.97 -6.82
N VAL A 54 -16.04 -4.87 -6.05
CA VAL A 54 -16.77 -5.59 -5.00
C VAL A 54 -16.46 -4.92 -3.66
N PRO A 55 -17.46 -4.36 -2.97
CA PRO A 55 -17.26 -3.77 -1.65
C PRO A 55 -16.68 -4.79 -0.68
N HIS A 56 -15.60 -4.43 -0.03
CA HIS A 56 -14.94 -5.28 0.96
C HIS A 56 -14.91 -4.56 2.31
N ARG A 57 -15.26 -5.29 3.37
CA ARG A 57 -15.15 -4.79 4.73
C ARG A 57 -13.78 -5.17 5.29
N TRP A 58 -12.90 -4.21 5.34
CA TRP A 58 -11.57 -4.38 5.93
C TRP A 58 -11.66 -4.53 7.46
N ALA A 59 -10.63 -5.13 8.03
CA ALA A 59 -10.42 -5.09 9.48
C ALA A 59 -10.36 -3.64 9.98
N THR A 60 -10.82 -3.43 11.21
CA THR A 60 -10.60 -2.14 11.87
C THR A 60 -9.10 -1.94 12.14
N LEU A 61 -8.67 -0.69 12.32
CA LEU A 61 -7.28 -0.38 12.68
C LEU A 61 -6.85 -1.14 13.95
N GLU A 62 -7.72 -1.16 14.96
CA GLU A 62 -7.51 -1.90 16.22
C GLU A 62 -7.26 -3.39 15.98
N ASN A 63 -8.14 -4.06 15.22
CA ASN A 63 -7.99 -5.47 14.94
C ASN A 63 -6.72 -5.76 14.13
N ALA A 64 -6.42 -4.94 13.12
CA ALA A 64 -5.24 -5.12 12.29
C ALA A 64 -3.94 -4.99 13.12
N VAL A 65 -3.84 -3.96 13.95
CA VAL A 65 -2.67 -3.77 14.82
C VAL A 65 -2.57 -4.91 15.84
N ALA A 66 -3.68 -5.32 16.48
CA ALA A 66 -3.69 -6.40 17.44
C ALA A 66 -3.24 -7.74 16.81
N TRP A 67 -3.70 -8.07 15.61
CA TRP A 67 -3.30 -9.30 14.92
C TRP A 67 -1.82 -9.29 14.53
N ILE A 68 -1.30 -8.16 14.04
CA ILE A 68 0.11 -8.02 13.70
C ILE A 68 0.98 -8.22 14.95
N GLN A 69 0.60 -7.59 16.08
CA GLN A 69 1.33 -7.74 17.35
C GLN A 69 1.25 -9.16 17.90
N ALA A 70 0.08 -9.79 17.85
CA ALA A 70 -0.09 -11.18 18.31
C ALA A 70 0.74 -12.18 17.48
N ALA A 71 1.00 -11.85 16.20
CA ALA A 71 1.90 -12.61 15.34
C ALA A 71 3.39 -12.30 15.56
N GLY A 72 3.75 -11.42 16.50
CA GLY A 72 5.13 -10.97 16.73
C GLY A 72 5.64 -9.96 15.71
N GLY A 73 4.75 -9.41 14.88
CA GLY A 73 5.08 -8.42 13.86
C GLY A 73 5.10 -6.99 14.39
N VAL A 74 5.53 -6.08 13.52
CA VAL A 74 5.50 -4.62 13.75
C VAL A 74 4.52 -3.98 12.78
N ALA A 75 3.50 -3.30 13.31
CA ALA A 75 2.55 -2.58 12.48
C ALA A 75 3.21 -1.32 11.91
N VAL A 76 3.03 -1.11 10.60
CA VAL A 76 3.55 0.04 9.85
C VAL A 76 2.42 0.63 9.02
N ILE A 77 2.20 1.95 9.09
CA ILE A 77 1.29 2.63 8.14
C ILE A 77 2.00 2.75 6.80
N ALA A 78 1.44 2.09 5.78
CA ALA A 78 1.98 2.08 4.43
C ALA A 78 1.56 3.33 3.65
N HIS A 79 2.48 3.88 2.84
CA HIS A 79 2.27 4.98 1.87
C HIS A 79 1.19 6.02 2.26
N PRO A 80 1.27 6.67 3.44
CA PRO A 80 0.22 7.58 3.91
C PRO A 80 -0.07 8.74 2.95
N GLY A 81 0.88 9.15 2.13
CA GLY A 81 0.69 10.20 1.12
C GLY A 81 -0.30 9.85 0.00
N ARG A 82 -0.80 8.61 -0.04
CA ARG A 82 -1.90 8.23 -0.95
C ARG A 82 -3.28 8.45 -0.35
N TYR A 83 -3.37 8.68 0.95
CA TYR A 83 -4.67 8.84 1.60
C TYR A 83 -5.23 10.24 1.33
N LYS A 84 -6.53 10.31 1.16
CA LYS A 84 -7.25 11.57 0.92
C LYS A 84 -7.86 12.07 2.23
N PHE A 85 -7.00 12.33 3.22
CA PHE A 85 -7.38 12.80 4.53
C PHE A 85 -7.05 14.28 4.71
N THR A 86 -7.86 14.94 5.51
CA THR A 86 -7.55 16.27 6.03
C THR A 86 -6.43 16.18 7.09
N PRO A 87 -5.73 17.28 7.41
CA PRO A 87 -4.73 17.26 8.47
C PRO A 87 -5.25 16.73 9.82
N LEU A 88 -6.49 17.03 10.18
CA LEU A 88 -7.11 16.54 11.41
C LEU A 88 -7.37 15.02 11.39
N GLU A 89 -7.79 14.49 10.25
CA GLU A 89 -7.97 13.05 10.06
C GLU A 89 -6.63 12.31 10.13
N PHE A 90 -5.56 12.88 9.57
CA PHE A 90 -4.21 12.33 9.71
C PHE A 90 -3.75 12.34 11.16
N ASP A 91 -3.90 13.44 11.88
CA ASP A 91 -3.52 13.53 13.30
C ASP A 91 -4.30 12.52 14.14
N THR A 92 -5.57 12.33 13.84
CA THR A 92 -6.42 11.32 14.49
C THR A 92 -5.94 9.91 14.19
N LEU A 93 -5.65 9.60 12.91
CA LEU A 93 -5.13 8.28 12.51
C LEU A 93 -3.81 7.97 13.19
N PHE A 94 -2.85 8.90 13.15
CA PHE A 94 -1.52 8.69 13.74
C PHE A 94 -1.58 8.56 15.26
N GLY A 95 -2.40 9.38 15.92
CA GLY A 95 -2.64 9.28 17.37
C GLY A 95 -3.24 7.93 17.76
N GLN A 96 -4.35 7.54 17.13
CA GLN A 96 -4.99 6.24 17.37
C GLN A 96 -4.05 5.06 17.08
N PHE A 97 -3.30 5.13 15.99
CA PHE A 97 -2.34 4.09 15.64
C PHE A 97 -1.25 3.94 16.71
N LEU A 98 -0.74 5.05 17.23
CA LEU A 98 0.24 5.06 18.32
C LEU A 98 -0.35 4.49 19.62
N ASP A 99 -1.56 4.90 20.00
CA ASP A 99 -2.27 4.43 21.20
C ASP A 99 -2.52 2.91 21.14
N LEU A 100 -2.80 2.36 19.97
CA LEU A 100 -2.94 0.92 19.73
C LEU A 100 -1.60 0.18 19.72
N GLY A 101 -0.48 0.88 19.82
CA GLY A 101 0.87 0.30 19.84
C GLY A 101 1.49 0.14 18.45
N GLY A 102 0.96 0.82 17.44
CA GLY A 102 1.63 0.96 16.14
C GLY A 102 2.98 1.65 16.29
N LYS A 103 3.97 1.26 15.49
CA LYS A 103 5.37 1.64 15.74
C LYS A 103 6.01 2.46 14.63
N ALA A 104 5.59 2.30 13.39
CA ALA A 104 6.30 2.88 12.27
C ALA A 104 5.36 3.41 11.17
N ILE A 105 5.89 4.31 10.36
CA ILE A 105 5.24 4.76 9.12
C ILE A 105 6.21 4.63 7.95
N GLU A 106 5.67 4.49 6.77
CA GLU A 106 6.44 4.52 5.52
C GLU A 106 6.75 5.99 5.18
N VAL A 107 8.04 6.35 5.27
CA VAL A 107 8.52 7.71 5.02
C VAL A 107 8.95 7.86 3.57
N VAL A 108 9.77 6.93 3.08
CA VAL A 108 10.28 6.94 1.71
C VAL A 108 9.67 5.77 0.96
N THR A 109 8.78 6.06 0.03
CA THR A 109 8.13 5.01 -0.76
C THR A 109 7.97 5.43 -2.22
N GLY A 110 7.96 4.44 -3.12
CA GLY A 110 7.69 4.67 -4.54
C GLY A 110 6.32 5.28 -4.84
N SER A 111 5.42 5.24 -3.87
CA SER A 111 4.08 5.82 -3.94
C SER A 111 3.99 7.28 -3.47
N HIS A 112 5.06 7.83 -2.90
CA HIS A 112 5.15 9.24 -2.51
C HIS A 112 5.81 10.10 -3.58
N ALA A 113 5.44 11.38 -3.62
CA ALA A 113 6.21 12.40 -4.32
C ALA A 113 7.42 12.83 -3.45
N PRO A 114 8.49 13.40 -4.05
CA PRO A 114 9.71 13.76 -3.29
C PRO A 114 9.50 14.73 -2.12
N ASP A 115 8.54 15.63 -2.19
CA ASP A 115 8.15 16.54 -1.10
C ASP A 115 7.50 15.79 0.07
N GLN A 116 6.76 14.74 -0.21
CA GLN A 116 6.13 13.89 0.80
C GLN A 116 7.16 13.11 1.63
N PHE A 117 8.35 12.83 1.12
CA PHE A 117 9.42 12.23 1.94
C PHE A 117 9.78 13.10 3.13
N ARG A 118 9.83 14.43 2.93
CA ARG A 118 10.10 15.38 4.00
C ARG A 118 8.91 15.51 4.95
N GLU A 119 7.72 15.61 4.40
CA GLU A 119 6.46 15.69 5.17
C GLU A 119 6.33 14.49 6.14
N TYR A 120 6.47 13.26 5.63
CA TYR A 120 6.34 12.07 6.49
C TYR A 120 7.56 11.81 7.39
N ALA A 121 8.73 12.35 7.07
CA ALA A 121 9.85 12.42 8.02
C ALA A 121 9.51 13.31 9.22
N GLU A 122 8.87 14.46 9.00
CA GLU A 122 8.40 15.34 10.07
C GLU A 122 7.30 14.70 10.91
N VAL A 123 6.36 13.98 10.28
CA VAL A 123 5.34 13.18 10.97
C VAL A 123 6.01 12.13 11.85
N ALA A 124 6.99 11.38 11.32
CA ALA A 124 7.71 10.38 12.10
C ALA A 124 8.38 10.98 13.34
N ARG A 125 9.02 12.14 13.21
CA ARG A 125 9.62 12.86 14.36
C ARG A 125 8.56 13.31 15.38
N ARG A 126 7.46 13.89 14.89
CA ARG A 126 6.40 14.46 15.74
C ARG A 126 5.72 13.39 16.59
N PHE A 127 5.45 12.23 16.02
CA PHE A 127 4.77 11.13 16.71
C PHE A 127 5.74 10.11 17.33
N GLY A 128 7.04 10.23 17.10
CA GLY A 128 8.03 9.27 17.58
C GLY A 128 7.98 7.91 16.86
N PHE A 129 7.53 7.90 15.61
CA PHE A 129 7.51 6.69 14.80
C PHE A 129 8.90 6.32 14.29
N GLU A 130 9.15 5.04 14.21
CA GLU A 130 10.20 4.49 13.37
C GLU A 130 9.82 4.68 11.89
N ALA A 131 10.83 4.67 11.02
CA ALA A 131 10.65 4.90 9.60
C ALA A 131 10.83 3.63 8.79
N SER A 132 9.96 3.40 7.81
CA SER A 132 10.19 2.40 6.79
C SER A 132 10.43 3.01 5.41
N ARG A 133 11.02 2.19 4.53
CA ARG A 133 11.33 2.53 3.15
C ARG A 133 11.00 1.35 2.25
N GLY A 134 10.25 1.58 1.17
CA GLY A 134 9.89 0.52 0.23
C GLY A 134 9.45 1.08 -1.12
N SER A 135 9.79 0.40 -2.22
CA SER A 135 9.46 0.84 -3.58
C SER A 135 7.98 0.74 -3.93
N ASP A 136 7.19 0.04 -3.12
CA ASP A 136 5.81 -0.34 -3.47
C ASP A 136 5.77 -1.11 -4.82
N PHE A 137 6.80 -1.93 -5.04
CA PHE A 137 7.00 -2.66 -6.28
C PHE A 137 6.03 -3.84 -6.38
N HIS A 138 5.31 -3.92 -7.50
CA HIS A 138 4.37 -5.00 -7.80
C HIS A 138 4.83 -5.86 -8.97
N ALA A 139 5.32 -5.23 -10.05
CA ALA A 139 5.95 -5.89 -11.18
C ALA A 139 6.75 -4.87 -12.00
N PRO A 140 7.68 -5.32 -12.87
CA PRO A 140 8.43 -4.43 -13.76
C PRO A 140 7.49 -3.57 -14.62
N GLY A 141 7.70 -2.26 -14.60
CA GLY A 141 6.90 -1.30 -15.37
C GLY A 141 5.49 -1.01 -14.82
N GLU A 142 5.06 -1.62 -13.72
CA GLU A 142 3.75 -1.34 -13.10
C GLU A 142 3.82 -0.25 -12.00
N GLY A 143 5.00 -0.02 -11.43
CA GLY A 143 5.24 0.97 -10.37
C GLY A 143 5.86 2.27 -10.90
N ARG A 144 5.88 3.29 -10.04
CA ARG A 144 6.58 4.56 -10.31
C ARG A 144 8.09 4.46 -10.09
N THR A 145 8.53 3.49 -9.28
CA THR A 145 9.91 3.35 -8.84
C THR A 145 10.29 1.87 -8.85
N GLU A 146 11.38 1.57 -9.55
CA GLU A 146 11.95 0.23 -9.59
C GLU A 146 12.69 -0.10 -8.27
N LEU A 147 12.98 -1.39 -8.07
CA LEU A 147 13.71 -1.87 -6.90
C LEU A 147 15.08 -1.18 -6.78
N GLY A 148 15.43 -0.76 -5.58
CA GLY A 148 16.72 -0.13 -5.28
C GLY A 148 16.85 1.35 -5.64
N MET A 149 15.86 1.96 -6.30
CA MET A 149 15.97 3.32 -6.83
C MET A 149 15.55 4.43 -5.85
N LEU A 150 15.04 4.08 -4.68
CA LEU A 150 14.64 5.07 -3.69
C LEU A 150 15.83 5.69 -2.97
N PRO A 151 15.74 6.98 -2.59
CA PRO A 151 16.75 7.61 -1.74
C PRO A 151 16.79 6.95 -0.35
N PRO A 152 17.89 7.10 0.41
CA PRO A 152 17.96 6.61 1.78
C PRO A 152 16.96 7.33 2.69
N LEU A 153 16.63 6.71 3.82
CA LEU A 153 15.93 7.39 4.91
C LEU A 153 16.78 8.53 5.46
N PRO A 154 16.16 9.61 5.97
CA PRO A 154 16.87 10.60 6.78
C PRO A 154 17.64 9.93 7.92
N SER A 155 18.90 10.33 8.11
CA SER A 155 19.83 9.67 9.03
C SER A 155 19.47 9.80 10.51
N ASP A 156 18.61 10.72 10.84
CA ASP A 156 18.09 10.96 12.19
C ASP A 156 16.84 10.16 12.55
N LEU A 157 16.27 9.43 11.58
CA LEU A 157 15.15 8.54 11.81
C LEU A 157 15.63 7.10 12.07
N THR A 158 15.02 6.44 13.03
CA THR A 158 15.29 5.04 13.33
C THR A 158 14.60 4.15 12.30
N PRO A 159 15.35 3.35 11.51
CA PRO A 159 14.74 2.40 10.59
C PRO A 159 14.00 1.28 11.33
N VAL A 160 12.79 0.94 10.91
CA VAL A 160 11.98 -0.10 11.55
C VAL A 160 12.69 -1.47 11.61
N TRP A 161 13.55 -1.76 10.63
CA TRP A 161 14.31 -3.03 10.55
C TRP A 161 15.52 -3.09 11.47
N GLN A 162 15.91 -1.99 12.12
CA GLN A 162 17.02 -1.98 13.09
C GLN A 162 16.76 -2.94 14.27
N ARG A 163 15.51 -3.32 14.51
CA ARG A 163 15.10 -4.28 15.55
C ARG A 163 15.66 -5.69 15.33
N TRP A 164 16.03 -6.02 14.11
CA TRP A 164 16.46 -7.36 13.70
C TRP A 164 17.93 -7.44 13.29
N LEU A 165 18.67 -6.34 13.47
CA LEU A 165 20.11 -6.26 13.25
C LEU A 165 20.86 -6.34 14.57
#